data_3829752bf4f8052b7f8f503c6277b73f
#
_entry.id   3829752bf4f8052b7f8f503c6277b73f
#
_cell.length_a   1.000
_cell.length_b   1.000
_cell.length_c   1.000
_cell.angle_alpha   90.00
_cell.angle_beta   90.00
_cell.angle_gamma   90.00
#
_symmetry.space_group_name_H-M   'P 1'
#
loop_
_entity.id
_entity.type
_entity.pdbx_description
1 polymer ?
#
loop_
_entity_poly.entity_id
_entity_poly.type
_entity_poly.pdbx_seq_one_letter_code
_entity_poly.pdbx_strand_id
1 'polypeptide(L)'
;LYDMSSLPNIDFSADHWIKIYDDVAVTSNGRFGVGAAFANPYTHGFGIYFNKRLIEERGLEDPYTLLEENRWNWDTFGQMLSSAMQDVNSDGVFDDNDIYSITGGLDGGITAFYLANGLNMFRVNDSGDVEYAMTDSNVIPTLTTLKNMFAAPGTYYYGGGDSSECTNKFINGETTFYINITTRAEALRDMSDDFGLVPIPMGPDVDSYYSAIDHNTPIVCVPNSIDNPEATGLILDAMAALSYDELDIWSNQVKSLYYRDETSGEVLDNYILPNIVSDPVFMYSRIDSQFEAYTITAIFKPIARDQNSDAGTIIAEGREVCQTLIDEVINKK
;
A
#
# COMPACT_ATOMS: atom_id res chain seq x y z
N LEU A 1 2.15 25.56 -1.02
CA LEU A 1 1.84 25.21 0.38
C LEU A 1 2.65 26.10 1.32
N TYR A 2 2.13 26.28 2.53
CA TYR A 2 2.81 26.98 3.62
C TYR A 2 3.80 26.02 4.29
N ASP A 3 5.00 26.51 4.61
CA ASP A 3 5.94 25.72 5.42
C ASP A 3 5.45 25.65 6.87
N MET A 4 4.85 24.51 7.21
CA MET A 4 4.23 24.28 8.51
C MET A 4 5.25 24.29 9.67
N SER A 5 6.56 24.07 9.39
CA SER A 5 7.60 24.18 10.44
C SER A 5 7.74 25.60 10.99
N SER A 6 7.26 26.61 10.27
CA SER A 6 7.24 28.01 10.70
C SER A 6 5.94 28.43 11.42
N LEU A 7 4.95 27.52 11.57
CA LEU A 7 3.73 27.83 12.33
C LEU A 7 4.03 27.95 13.82
N PRO A 8 3.60 29.05 14.46
CA PRO A 8 3.68 29.15 15.92
C PRO A 8 2.62 28.27 16.61
N ASN A 9 2.88 27.95 17.87
CA ASN A 9 1.97 27.18 18.74
C ASN A 9 1.65 25.75 18.24
N ILE A 10 2.60 25.11 17.56
CA ILE A 10 2.49 23.73 17.10
C ILE A 10 3.78 22.99 17.44
N ASP A 11 3.69 21.82 18.02
CA ASP A 11 4.83 20.96 18.34
C ASP A 11 4.74 19.64 17.55
N PHE A 12 5.40 19.57 16.42
CA PHE A 12 5.45 18.37 15.58
C PHE A 12 6.18 17.20 16.22
N SER A 13 6.85 17.36 17.37
CA SER A 13 7.44 16.24 18.10
C SER A 13 6.44 15.50 18.99
N ALA A 14 5.27 16.10 19.26
CA ALA A 14 4.24 15.50 20.08
C ALA A 14 3.68 14.20 19.52
N ASP A 15 3.24 13.30 20.40
CA ASP A 15 2.80 11.94 20.06
C ASP A 15 1.49 11.92 19.25
N HIS A 16 0.69 12.97 19.30
CA HIS A 16 -0.55 13.06 18.55
C HIS A 16 -0.36 13.29 17.04
N TRP A 17 0.86 13.54 16.58
CA TRP A 17 1.18 13.60 15.15
C TRP A 17 1.63 12.23 14.63
N ILE A 18 1.10 11.85 13.47
CA ILE A 18 1.39 10.58 12.84
C ILE A 18 2.61 10.74 11.93
N LYS A 19 3.73 10.15 12.33
CA LYS A 19 5.06 10.36 11.73
C LYS A 19 5.25 9.70 10.38
N ILE A 20 4.40 8.76 9.97
CA ILE A 20 4.54 8.01 8.72
C ILE A 20 4.67 8.90 7.47
N TYR A 21 4.26 10.17 7.57
CA TYR A 21 4.37 11.13 6.47
C TYR A 21 5.62 11.99 6.55
N ASP A 22 6.41 11.90 7.61
CA ASP A 22 7.59 12.74 7.76
C ASP A 22 8.60 12.47 6.62
N ASP A 23 8.76 11.21 6.20
CA ASP A 23 9.63 10.82 5.09
C ASP A 23 9.20 11.37 3.72
N VAL A 24 7.95 11.79 3.58
CA VAL A 24 7.40 12.28 2.31
C VAL A 24 7.02 13.76 2.31
N ALA A 25 6.72 14.32 3.48
CA ALA A 25 6.21 15.68 3.63
C ALA A 25 7.22 16.66 4.21
N VAL A 26 8.39 16.16 4.69
CA VAL A 26 9.49 16.96 5.22
C VAL A 26 10.66 16.88 4.26
N THR A 27 11.10 18.02 3.75
CA THR A 27 12.25 18.16 2.85
C THR A 27 13.20 19.21 3.37
N SER A 28 14.34 19.41 2.69
CA SER A 28 15.26 20.53 3.00
C SER A 28 14.60 21.91 2.93
N ASN A 29 13.46 22.03 2.25
CA ASN A 29 12.71 23.29 2.07
C ASN A 29 11.63 23.54 3.14
N GLY A 30 11.36 22.59 4.03
CA GLY A 30 10.38 22.72 5.10
C GLY A 30 9.45 21.51 5.23
N ARG A 31 8.42 21.64 6.08
CA ARG A 31 7.35 20.67 6.28
C ARG A 31 6.08 21.12 5.56
N PHE A 32 5.62 20.35 4.60
CA PHE A 32 4.47 20.71 3.75
C PHE A 32 3.23 19.85 3.98
N GLY A 33 3.32 18.88 4.87
CA GLY A 33 2.20 18.03 5.26
C GLY A 33 2.45 17.33 6.59
N VAL A 34 1.38 16.79 7.17
CA VAL A 34 1.43 16.04 8.42
C VAL A 34 0.26 15.07 8.48
N GLY A 35 0.45 13.94 9.15
CA GLY A 35 -0.62 13.02 9.50
C GLY A 35 -1.19 13.33 10.88
N ALA A 36 -2.51 13.20 11.02
CA ALA A 36 -3.19 13.31 12.30
C ALA A 36 -4.42 12.40 12.33
N ALA A 37 -4.85 12.00 13.53
CA ALA A 37 -5.97 11.08 13.70
C ALA A 37 -7.28 11.60 13.09
N PHE A 38 -7.54 12.91 13.10
CA PHE A 38 -8.71 13.49 12.45
C PHE A 38 -8.73 13.33 10.91
N ALA A 39 -7.59 13.06 10.30
CA ALA A 39 -7.49 12.69 8.88
C ALA A 39 -7.55 11.16 8.66
N ASN A 40 -7.47 10.40 9.74
CA ASN A 40 -7.60 8.96 9.80
C ASN A 40 -6.66 8.16 8.85
N PRO A 41 -5.34 8.42 8.90
CA PRO A 41 -4.40 7.89 7.93
C PRO A 41 -4.21 6.37 8.00
N TYR A 42 -4.38 5.75 9.17
CA TYR A 42 -4.18 4.31 9.33
C TYR A 42 -5.27 3.44 8.70
N THR A 43 -6.40 4.04 8.30
CA THR A 43 -7.47 3.29 7.64
C THR A 43 -7.07 2.74 6.28
N HIS A 44 -5.96 3.24 5.71
CA HIS A 44 -5.55 2.98 4.33
C HIS A 44 -4.28 2.12 4.20
N GLY A 45 -3.90 1.38 5.25
CA GLY A 45 -2.82 0.38 5.16
C GLY A 45 -3.28 -0.87 4.40
N PHE A 46 -2.41 -1.44 3.56
CA PHE A 46 -2.70 -2.66 2.80
C PHE A 46 -2.49 -3.92 3.64
N GLY A 47 -3.31 -4.94 3.37
CA GLY A 47 -3.14 -6.31 3.83
C GLY A 47 -3.64 -7.30 2.78
N ILE A 48 -3.51 -8.57 3.06
CA ILE A 48 -4.06 -9.65 2.25
C ILE A 48 -5.17 -10.35 3.04
N TYR A 49 -6.39 -10.22 2.54
CA TYR A 49 -7.49 -11.04 3.00
C TYR A 49 -7.42 -12.42 2.35
N PHE A 50 -7.82 -13.46 3.08
CA PHE A 50 -7.90 -14.81 2.53
C PHE A 50 -9.23 -15.47 2.89
N ASN A 51 -9.78 -16.25 1.96
CA ASN A 51 -11.00 -17.01 2.12
C ASN A 51 -10.67 -18.34 2.83
N LYS A 52 -11.14 -18.50 4.07
CA LYS A 52 -10.83 -19.67 4.91
C LYS A 52 -11.34 -20.99 4.31
N ARG A 53 -12.54 -20.98 3.69
CA ARG A 53 -13.08 -22.16 3.02
C ARG A 53 -12.18 -22.60 1.86
N LEU A 54 -11.74 -21.66 1.02
CA LEU A 54 -10.87 -21.98 -0.12
C LEU A 54 -9.47 -22.44 0.32
N ILE A 55 -8.91 -21.90 1.40
CA ILE A 55 -7.66 -22.39 1.99
C ILE A 55 -7.81 -23.87 2.37
N GLU A 56 -8.89 -24.25 3.07
CA GLU A 56 -9.14 -25.62 3.48
C GLU A 56 -9.39 -26.54 2.28
N GLU A 57 -10.31 -26.16 1.36
CA GLU A 57 -10.66 -26.96 0.18
C GLU A 57 -9.48 -27.24 -0.75
N ARG A 58 -8.51 -26.30 -0.81
CA ARG A 58 -7.28 -26.44 -1.62
C ARG A 58 -6.16 -27.14 -0.89
N GLY A 59 -6.33 -27.48 0.39
CA GLY A 59 -5.30 -28.06 1.23
C GLY A 59 -4.07 -27.15 1.37
N LEU A 60 -4.29 -25.82 1.35
CA LEU A 60 -3.24 -24.83 1.57
C LEU A 60 -2.92 -24.74 3.04
N GLU A 61 -1.67 -24.41 3.36
CA GLU A 61 -1.27 -24.11 4.73
C GLU A 61 -1.96 -22.84 5.21
N ASP A 62 -2.38 -22.82 6.49
CA ASP A 62 -3.06 -21.65 7.07
C ASP A 62 -2.13 -20.43 7.09
N PRO A 63 -2.51 -19.29 6.47
CA PRO A 63 -1.72 -18.08 6.47
C PRO A 63 -1.35 -17.55 7.85
N TYR A 64 -2.17 -17.77 8.87
CA TYR A 64 -1.86 -17.41 10.25
C TYR A 64 -0.71 -18.25 10.81
N THR A 65 -0.73 -19.57 10.57
CA THR A 65 0.37 -20.46 10.96
C THR A 65 1.67 -20.04 10.28
N LEU A 66 1.62 -19.72 8.99
CA LEU A 66 2.80 -19.23 8.26
C LEU A 66 3.34 -17.93 8.83
N LEU A 67 2.46 -17.02 9.24
CA LEU A 67 2.84 -15.75 9.86
C LEU A 67 3.51 -15.97 11.24
N GLU A 68 2.92 -16.79 12.11
CA GLU A 68 3.46 -17.12 13.42
C GLU A 68 4.83 -17.82 13.36
N GLU A 69 5.03 -18.66 12.35
CA GLU A 69 6.29 -19.36 12.10
C GLU A 69 7.31 -18.53 11.32
N ASN A 70 7.02 -17.27 10.99
CA ASN A 70 7.83 -16.37 10.15
C ASN A 70 8.15 -16.96 8.77
N ARG A 71 7.20 -17.70 8.20
CA ARG A 71 7.23 -18.31 6.86
C ARG A 71 6.28 -17.65 5.87
N TRP A 72 5.53 -16.63 6.28
CA TRP A 72 4.69 -15.83 5.42
C TRP A 72 5.56 -14.88 4.60
N ASN A 73 6.12 -15.37 3.50
CA ASN A 73 7.04 -14.65 2.62
C ASN A 73 6.70 -14.89 1.14
N TRP A 74 7.39 -14.18 0.24
CA TRP A 74 7.12 -14.28 -1.20
C TRP A 74 7.27 -15.66 -1.78
N ASP A 75 8.24 -16.47 -1.32
CA ASP A 75 8.45 -17.82 -1.82
C ASP A 75 7.27 -18.73 -1.46
N THR A 76 6.85 -18.73 -0.19
CA THR A 76 5.72 -19.52 0.29
C THR A 76 4.42 -19.02 -0.33
N PHE A 77 4.22 -17.71 -0.39
CA PHE A 77 3.02 -17.11 -1.00
C PHE A 77 2.92 -17.45 -2.50
N GLY A 78 4.01 -17.35 -3.26
CA GLY A 78 4.06 -17.73 -4.66
C GLY A 78 3.70 -19.22 -4.91
N GLN A 79 4.14 -20.11 -4.01
CA GLN A 79 3.74 -21.53 -4.05
C GLN A 79 2.23 -21.69 -3.77
N MET A 80 1.70 -20.96 -2.78
CA MET A 80 0.26 -20.98 -2.48
C MET A 80 -0.55 -20.47 -3.66
N LEU A 81 -0.16 -19.37 -4.30
CA LEU A 81 -0.84 -18.84 -5.49
C LEU A 81 -0.95 -19.87 -6.60
N SER A 82 0.11 -20.65 -6.83
CA SER A 82 0.12 -21.71 -7.86
C SER A 82 -0.89 -22.83 -7.59
N SER A 83 -1.29 -23.03 -6.33
CA SER A 83 -2.20 -24.08 -5.89
C SER A 83 -3.61 -23.56 -5.55
N ALA A 84 -3.78 -22.25 -5.46
CA ALA A 84 -5.02 -21.61 -5.02
C ALA A 84 -6.05 -21.44 -6.16
N MET A 85 -5.62 -21.45 -7.41
CA MET A 85 -6.49 -21.30 -8.58
C MET A 85 -7.18 -22.61 -8.97
N GLN A 86 -8.32 -22.51 -9.65
CA GLN A 86 -9.01 -23.67 -10.24
C GLN A 86 -9.75 -23.28 -11.51
N ASP A 87 -9.43 -24.00 -12.58
CA ASP A 87 -10.27 -24.09 -13.78
C ASP A 87 -11.46 -25.02 -13.46
N VAL A 88 -12.61 -24.40 -13.16
CA VAL A 88 -13.80 -25.10 -12.64
C VAL A 88 -14.42 -25.99 -13.72
N ASN A 89 -14.46 -25.53 -14.97
CA ASN A 89 -15.05 -26.23 -16.10
C ASN A 89 -14.04 -27.15 -16.84
N SER A 90 -12.74 -27.07 -16.49
CA SER A 90 -11.64 -27.87 -17.06
C SER A 90 -11.48 -27.67 -18.58
N ASP A 91 -11.73 -26.46 -19.09
CA ASP A 91 -11.58 -26.14 -20.52
C ASP A 91 -10.17 -25.63 -20.89
N GLY A 92 -9.32 -25.37 -19.90
CA GLY A 92 -7.96 -24.88 -20.05
C GLY A 92 -7.85 -23.36 -20.24
N VAL A 93 -8.97 -22.63 -20.08
CA VAL A 93 -9.02 -21.17 -20.19
C VAL A 93 -9.52 -20.59 -18.88
N PHE A 94 -8.75 -19.69 -18.28
CA PHE A 94 -9.23 -18.98 -17.09
C PHE A 94 -10.14 -17.81 -17.49
N ASP A 95 -11.39 -17.87 -17.07
CA ASP A 95 -12.41 -16.84 -17.31
C ASP A 95 -13.23 -16.50 -16.04
N ASP A 96 -14.32 -15.76 -16.17
CA ASP A 96 -15.14 -15.31 -15.04
C ASP A 96 -15.84 -16.43 -14.25
N ASN A 97 -15.88 -17.66 -14.77
CA ASN A 97 -16.47 -18.81 -14.10
C ASN A 97 -15.47 -19.58 -13.22
N ASP A 98 -14.20 -19.17 -13.21
CA ASP A 98 -13.13 -19.87 -12.52
C ASP A 98 -12.75 -19.22 -11.21
N ILE A 99 -12.02 -20.01 -10.37
CA ILE A 99 -11.47 -19.50 -9.12
C ILE A 99 -10.03 -19.04 -9.38
N TYR A 100 -9.80 -17.76 -9.14
CA TYR A 100 -8.49 -17.14 -9.23
C TYR A 100 -7.73 -17.24 -7.90
N SER A 101 -6.41 -17.19 -7.95
CA SER A 101 -5.61 -17.22 -6.72
C SER A 101 -5.77 -15.93 -5.93
N ILE A 102 -5.60 -14.78 -6.57
CA ILE A 102 -5.66 -13.47 -5.93
C ILE A 102 -6.40 -12.47 -6.81
N THR A 103 -7.06 -11.53 -6.16
CA THR A 103 -7.65 -10.35 -6.79
C THR A 103 -7.30 -9.08 -6.02
N GLY A 104 -7.52 -7.93 -6.63
CA GLY A 104 -7.33 -6.60 -6.03
C GLY A 104 -7.01 -5.55 -7.08
N GLY A 105 -6.98 -4.28 -6.68
CA GLY A 105 -6.51 -3.21 -7.55
C GLY A 105 -5.03 -3.41 -7.86
N LEU A 106 -4.69 -3.56 -9.15
CA LEU A 106 -3.30 -3.77 -9.56
C LEU A 106 -2.39 -2.65 -9.06
N ASP A 107 -2.87 -1.42 -9.15
CA ASP A 107 -2.11 -0.22 -8.82
C ASP A 107 -1.69 -0.20 -7.34
N GLY A 108 -2.65 -0.42 -6.43
CA GLY A 108 -2.39 -0.51 -4.99
C GLY A 108 -1.64 -1.79 -4.62
N GLY A 109 -2.06 -2.94 -5.18
CA GLY A 109 -1.48 -4.24 -4.84
C GLY A 109 0.01 -4.35 -5.18
N ILE A 110 0.41 -4.02 -6.40
CA ILE A 110 1.82 -4.09 -6.81
C ILE A 110 2.66 -3.06 -6.05
N THR A 111 2.13 -1.85 -5.85
CA THR A 111 2.80 -0.84 -5.04
C THR A 111 2.99 -1.33 -3.60
N ALA A 112 1.99 -2.00 -3.02
CA ALA A 112 2.09 -2.53 -1.67
C ALA A 112 3.19 -3.60 -1.55
N PHE A 113 3.29 -4.54 -2.49
CA PHE A 113 4.38 -5.52 -2.52
C PHE A 113 5.76 -4.87 -2.68
N TYR A 114 5.86 -3.86 -3.54
CA TYR A 114 7.11 -3.16 -3.81
C TYR A 114 7.62 -2.40 -2.57
N LEU A 115 6.75 -1.59 -1.94
CA LEU A 115 7.09 -0.83 -0.74
C LEU A 115 7.33 -1.76 0.46
N ALA A 116 6.55 -2.83 0.60
CA ALA A 116 6.73 -3.81 1.68
C ALA A 116 8.06 -4.60 1.55
N ASN A 117 8.69 -4.60 0.38
CA ASN A 117 10.04 -5.14 0.17
C ASN A 117 11.16 -4.10 0.45
N GLY A 118 10.83 -2.97 1.10
CA GLY A 118 11.80 -1.94 1.48
C GLY A 118 12.27 -1.05 0.33
N LEU A 119 11.56 -1.06 -0.81
CA LEU A 119 11.89 -0.23 -1.97
C LEU A 119 11.01 1.00 -2.03
N ASN A 120 11.56 2.08 -2.55
CA ASN A 120 10.85 3.33 -2.80
C ASN A 120 10.97 3.73 -4.28
N MET A 121 9.95 4.41 -4.79
CA MET A 121 10.00 5.07 -6.10
C MET A 121 10.74 6.41 -6.02
N PHE A 122 10.53 7.10 -4.91
CA PHE A 122 11.23 8.31 -4.53
C PHE A 122 11.65 8.20 -3.06
N ARG A 123 12.74 8.83 -2.68
CA ARG A 123 13.15 8.92 -1.28
C ARG A 123 13.72 10.30 -0.97
N VAL A 124 13.65 10.68 0.27
CA VAL A 124 14.37 11.84 0.80
C VAL A 124 15.74 11.36 1.28
N ASN A 125 16.82 11.90 0.73
CA ASN A 125 18.17 11.52 1.10
C ASN A 125 18.62 12.21 2.40
N ASP A 126 19.82 11.87 2.88
CA ASP A 126 20.38 12.41 4.13
C ASP A 126 20.54 13.94 4.12
N SER A 127 20.56 14.57 2.95
CA SER A 127 20.63 16.03 2.79
C SER A 127 19.24 16.70 2.81
N GLY A 128 18.17 15.91 2.88
CA GLY A 128 16.78 16.36 2.80
C GLY A 128 16.31 16.64 1.36
N ASP A 129 17.12 16.32 0.36
CA ASP A 129 16.72 16.44 -1.05
C ASP A 129 16.03 15.15 -1.51
N VAL A 130 15.04 15.29 -2.40
CA VAL A 130 14.32 14.16 -2.99
C VAL A 130 15.09 13.61 -4.17
N GLU A 131 15.11 12.29 -4.32
CA GLU A 131 15.72 11.60 -5.46
C GLU A 131 14.83 10.48 -6.01
N TYR A 132 14.97 10.20 -7.32
CA TYR A 132 14.31 9.09 -7.99
C TYR A 132 15.05 7.77 -7.67
N ALA A 133 14.41 6.89 -6.90
CA ALA A 133 15.02 5.68 -6.33
C ALA A 133 14.84 4.42 -7.19
N MET A 134 14.06 4.47 -8.28
CA MET A 134 13.79 3.30 -9.14
C MET A 134 15.03 2.76 -9.86
N THR A 135 16.17 3.44 -9.77
CA THR A 135 17.45 3.01 -10.34
C THR A 135 18.28 2.15 -9.39
N ASP A 136 17.82 1.86 -8.21
CA ASP A 136 18.51 1.02 -7.24
C ASP A 136 18.64 -0.42 -7.79
N SER A 137 19.72 -1.10 -7.42
CA SER A 137 20.13 -2.36 -8.05
C SER A 137 19.16 -3.53 -7.83
N ASN A 138 18.33 -3.47 -6.78
CA ASN A 138 17.34 -4.49 -6.46
C ASN A 138 15.95 -4.24 -7.10
N VAL A 139 15.73 -3.10 -7.76
CA VAL A 139 14.44 -2.79 -8.39
C VAL A 139 14.10 -3.78 -9.51
N ILE A 140 14.99 -3.98 -10.47
CA ILE A 140 14.75 -4.91 -11.60
C ILE A 140 14.57 -6.37 -11.14
N PRO A 141 15.40 -6.92 -10.24
CA PRO A 141 15.15 -8.23 -9.64
C PRO A 141 13.77 -8.33 -8.96
N THR A 142 13.37 -7.34 -8.19
CA THR A 142 12.06 -7.28 -7.52
C THR A 142 10.91 -7.31 -8.54
N LEU A 143 10.95 -6.46 -9.56
CA LEU A 143 9.93 -6.43 -10.61
C LEU A 143 9.84 -7.77 -11.36
N THR A 144 10.98 -8.41 -11.60
CA THR A 144 11.04 -9.73 -12.25
C THR A 144 10.39 -10.80 -11.36
N THR A 145 10.66 -10.79 -10.07
CA THR A 145 10.07 -11.73 -9.11
C THR A 145 8.55 -11.54 -9.01
N LEU A 146 8.06 -10.30 -8.89
CA LEU A 146 6.63 -9.99 -8.87
C LEU A 146 5.94 -10.41 -10.18
N LYS A 147 6.57 -10.12 -11.33
CA LYS A 147 6.06 -10.58 -12.62
C LYS A 147 5.89 -12.10 -12.66
N ASN A 148 6.92 -12.85 -12.26
CA ASN A 148 6.88 -14.31 -12.27
C ASN A 148 5.83 -14.85 -11.28
N MET A 149 5.65 -14.20 -10.14
CA MET A 149 4.66 -14.59 -9.13
C MET A 149 3.22 -14.46 -9.64
N PHE A 150 2.92 -13.44 -10.45
CA PHE A 150 1.56 -13.13 -10.88
C PHE A 150 1.25 -13.47 -12.34
N ALA A 151 2.21 -13.96 -13.14
CA ALA A 151 2.06 -14.09 -14.58
C ALA A 151 1.25 -15.32 -15.05
N ALA A 152 1.14 -16.36 -14.24
CA ALA A 152 0.44 -17.58 -14.66
C ALA A 152 -1.07 -17.30 -14.83
N PRO A 153 -1.71 -17.87 -15.90
CA PRO A 153 -3.17 -17.79 -16.05
C PRO A 153 -3.89 -18.28 -14.78
N GLY A 154 -4.95 -17.58 -14.36
CA GLY A 154 -5.68 -17.90 -13.15
C GLY A 154 -5.05 -17.37 -11.86
N THR A 155 -3.82 -16.85 -11.89
CA THR A 155 -3.18 -16.31 -10.68
C THR A 155 -3.81 -14.99 -10.27
N TYR A 156 -3.86 -13.99 -11.12
CA TYR A 156 -4.33 -12.65 -10.75
C TYR A 156 -5.55 -12.22 -11.56
N TYR A 157 -6.65 -11.88 -10.86
CA TYR A 157 -7.85 -11.31 -11.46
C TYR A 157 -7.84 -9.78 -11.33
N TYR A 158 -7.88 -9.07 -12.44
CA TYR A 158 -7.74 -7.61 -12.51
C TYR A 158 -9.05 -6.83 -12.57
N GLY A 159 -10.20 -7.50 -12.73
CA GLY A 159 -11.52 -6.86 -12.81
C GLY A 159 -11.61 -5.75 -13.86
N GLY A 160 -10.94 -5.87 -14.99
CA GLY A 160 -10.95 -4.84 -16.02
C GLY A 160 -10.42 -3.46 -15.60
N GLY A 161 -9.96 -3.31 -14.36
CA GLY A 161 -9.59 -2.05 -13.70
C GLY A 161 -10.66 -1.50 -12.75
N ASP A 162 -11.78 -2.20 -12.58
CA ASP A 162 -12.81 -1.87 -11.60
C ASP A 162 -12.55 -2.58 -10.27
N SER A 163 -12.25 -1.80 -9.22
CA SER A 163 -12.01 -2.33 -7.88
C SER A 163 -13.25 -2.97 -7.25
N SER A 164 -14.46 -2.61 -7.70
CA SER A 164 -15.69 -3.22 -7.22
C SER A 164 -15.88 -4.64 -7.75
N GLU A 165 -15.46 -4.91 -8.98
CA GLU A 165 -15.44 -6.28 -9.54
C GLU A 165 -14.49 -7.18 -8.74
N CYS A 166 -13.30 -6.70 -8.42
CA CYS A 166 -12.34 -7.42 -7.59
C CYS A 166 -12.92 -7.76 -6.21
N THR A 167 -13.59 -6.79 -5.58
CA THR A 167 -14.25 -6.98 -4.28
C THR A 167 -15.36 -8.05 -4.38
N ASN A 168 -16.21 -7.98 -5.42
CA ASN A 168 -17.30 -8.93 -5.64
C ASN A 168 -16.78 -10.35 -5.91
N LYS A 169 -15.69 -10.50 -6.68
CA LYS A 169 -15.04 -11.80 -6.91
C LYS A 169 -14.65 -12.47 -5.60
N PHE A 170 -14.07 -11.72 -4.66
CA PHE A 170 -13.70 -12.25 -3.35
C PHE A 170 -14.93 -12.56 -2.49
N ILE A 171 -15.94 -11.66 -2.43
CA ILE A 171 -17.19 -11.86 -1.69
C ILE A 171 -17.92 -13.13 -2.16
N ASN A 172 -17.91 -13.40 -3.45
CA ASN A 172 -18.57 -14.59 -4.04
C ASN A 172 -17.78 -15.89 -3.80
N GLY A 173 -16.59 -15.84 -3.21
CA GLY A 173 -15.72 -17.02 -3.03
C GLY A 173 -15.13 -17.53 -4.34
N GLU A 174 -14.89 -16.64 -5.29
CA GLU A 174 -14.31 -16.90 -6.61
C GLU A 174 -12.82 -16.52 -6.68
N THR A 175 -12.24 -16.10 -5.56
CA THR A 175 -10.80 -15.89 -5.35
C THR A 175 -10.38 -16.30 -3.96
N THR A 176 -9.17 -16.87 -3.83
CA THR A 176 -8.64 -17.33 -2.54
C THR A 176 -8.06 -16.18 -1.72
N PHE A 177 -7.35 -15.27 -2.36
CA PHE A 177 -6.74 -14.11 -1.73
C PHE A 177 -7.27 -12.79 -2.32
N TYR A 178 -7.29 -11.76 -1.48
CA TYR A 178 -7.70 -10.41 -1.89
C TYR A 178 -6.78 -9.37 -1.26
N ILE A 179 -6.00 -8.67 -2.09
CA ILE A 179 -5.16 -7.57 -1.64
C ILE A 179 -5.92 -6.25 -1.66
N ASN A 180 -6.06 -5.63 -0.50
CA ASN A 180 -6.70 -4.32 -0.39
C ASN A 180 -6.37 -3.65 0.95
N ILE A 181 -6.84 -2.41 1.12
CA ILE A 181 -6.72 -1.68 2.38
C ILE A 181 -7.52 -2.33 3.50
N THR A 182 -7.06 -2.18 4.73
CA THR A 182 -7.63 -2.82 5.92
C THR A 182 -9.08 -2.42 6.21
N THR A 183 -9.51 -1.23 5.79
CA THR A 183 -10.91 -0.78 5.88
C THR A 183 -11.85 -1.49 4.92
N ARG A 184 -11.33 -2.21 3.93
CA ARG A 184 -12.18 -2.97 3.00
C ARG A 184 -12.95 -4.10 3.70
N ALA A 185 -12.55 -4.50 4.91
CA ALA A 185 -13.31 -5.43 5.75
C ALA A 185 -14.78 -5.03 5.93
N GLU A 186 -15.10 -3.73 5.92
CA GLU A 186 -16.48 -3.24 5.96
C GLU A 186 -17.32 -3.79 4.80
N ALA A 187 -16.79 -3.78 3.57
CA ALA A 187 -17.47 -4.32 2.39
C ALA A 187 -17.58 -5.85 2.42
N LEU A 188 -16.71 -6.53 3.16
CA LEU A 188 -16.70 -8.00 3.28
C LEU A 188 -17.61 -8.51 4.40
N ARG A 189 -18.23 -7.62 5.18
CA ARG A 189 -18.99 -7.97 6.38
C ARG A 189 -20.10 -8.99 6.15
N ASP A 190 -20.78 -8.89 5.01
CA ASP A 190 -21.93 -9.74 4.68
C ASP A 190 -21.54 -10.93 3.78
N MET A 191 -20.25 -11.18 3.56
CA MET A 191 -19.74 -12.34 2.82
C MET A 191 -20.16 -13.65 3.49
N SER A 192 -20.52 -14.67 2.71
CA SER A 192 -21.00 -15.96 3.22
C SER A 192 -19.86 -16.80 3.81
N ASP A 193 -18.68 -16.75 3.20
CA ASP A 193 -17.49 -17.45 3.69
C ASP A 193 -16.79 -16.62 4.76
N ASP A 194 -16.17 -17.29 5.71
CA ASP A 194 -15.29 -16.62 6.65
C ASP A 194 -13.96 -16.25 5.99
N PHE A 195 -13.43 -15.10 6.36
CA PHE A 195 -12.13 -14.61 5.89
C PHE A 195 -11.20 -14.28 7.06
N GLY A 196 -9.91 -14.28 6.78
CA GLY A 196 -8.87 -13.76 7.66
C GLY A 196 -8.10 -12.64 7.01
N LEU A 197 -7.23 -12.00 7.78
CA LEU A 197 -6.33 -10.93 7.34
C LEU A 197 -4.89 -11.25 7.76
N VAL A 198 -3.94 -11.10 6.82
CA VAL A 198 -2.49 -11.17 7.08
C VAL A 198 -1.80 -9.95 6.46
N PRO A 199 -0.59 -9.57 6.93
CA PRO A 199 0.17 -8.49 6.30
C PRO A 199 0.58 -8.88 4.87
N ILE A 200 1.12 -7.93 4.12
CA ILE A 200 1.83 -8.25 2.86
C ILE A 200 2.95 -9.24 3.17
N PRO A 201 3.11 -10.33 2.39
CA PRO A 201 4.17 -11.31 2.62
C PRO A 201 5.54 -10.65 2.60
N MET A 202 6.43 -11.07 3.48
CA MET A 202 7.78 -10.53 3.59
C MET A 202 8.56 -10.77 2.30
N GLY A 203 9.10 -9.72 1.73
CA GLY A 203 9.92 -9.79 0.53
C GLY A 203 11.37 -10.21 0.84
N PRO A 204 12.17 -10.52 -0.21
CA PRO A 204 13.53 -11.01 -0.04
C PRO A 204 14.54 -9.98 0.48
N ASP A 205 14.24 -8.69 0.40
CA ASP A 205 15.18 -7.62 0.75
C ASP A 205 14.96 -7.06 2.18
N VAL A 206 14.02 -7.62 2.92
CA VAL A 206 13.63 -7.19 4.28
C VAL A 206 13.61 -8.35 5.26
N ASP A 207 13.67 -8.05 6.56
CA ASP A 207 13.64 -9.00 7.67
C ASP A 207 12.40 -8.83 8.58
N SER A 208 11.49 -7.96 8.18
CA SER A 208 10.27 -7.64 8.91
C SER A 208 9.09 -7.48 7.96
N TYR A 209 7.87 -7.57 8.50
CA TYR A 209 6.65 -7.32 7.73
C TYR A 209 6.39 -5.81 7.65
N TYR A 210 6.13 -5.31 6.45
CA TYR A 210 5.71 -3.95 6.19
C TYR A 210 4.36 -3.91 5.48
N SER A 211 3.64 -2.82 5.69
CA SER A 211 2.39 -2.53 4.99
C SER A 211 2.53 -1.19 4.27
N ALA A 212 2.12 -1.13 3.03
CA ALA A 212 2.10 0.13 2.30
C ALA A 212 0.85 0.94 2.65
N ILE A 213 1.00 2.26 2.70
CA ILE A 213 -0.13 3.17 2.75
C ILE A 213 -0.75 3.31 1.36
N ASP A 214 -2.08 3.48 1.28
CA ASP A 214 -2.74 3.80 0.01
C ASP A 214 -2.48 5.26 -0.37
N HIS A 215 -2.31 5.52 -1.67
CA HIS A 215 -2.18 6.85 -2.27
C HIS A 215 -3.39 7.77 -2.04
N ASN A 216 -4.54 7.24 -1.62
CA ASN A 216 -5.71 8.04 -1.26
C ASN A 216 -5.73 8.44 0.22
N THR A 217 -4.73 8.08 1.00
CA THR A 217 -4.68 8.45 2.42
C THR A 217 -4.56 9.96 2.58
N PRO A 218 -5.45 10.60 3.38
CA PRO A 218 -5.44 12.04 3.53
C PRO A 218 -4.20 12.53 4.28
N ILE A 219 -3.64 13.62 3.79
CA ILE A 219 -2.57 14.38 4.44
C ILE A 219 -3.03 15.80 4.71
N VAL A 220 -2.71 16.34 5.88
CA VAL A 220 -3.06 17.69 6.27
C VAL A 220 -2.02 18.67 5.75
N CYS A 221 -2.43 19.63 4.93
CA CYS A 221 -1.58 20.69 4.40
C CYS A 221 -2.16 22.06 4.69
N VAL A 222 -1.31 23.08 4.74
CA VAL A 222 -1.71 24.47 4.93
C VAL A 222 -1.44 25.27 3.66
N PRO A 223 -2.44 26.00 3.10
CA PRO A 223 -2.21 26.85 1.94
C PRO A 223 -1.42 28.12 2.32
N ASN A 224 -0.68 28.69 1.36
CA ASN A 224 0.07 29.95 1.59
C ASN A 224 -0.83 31.16 1.83
N SER A 225 -2.13 31.05 1.58
CA SER A 225 -3.11 32.13 1.71
C SER A 225 -3.71 32.29 3.11
N ILE A 226 -3.08 31.70 4.13
CA ILE A 226 -3.57 31.88 5.53
C ILE A 226 -3.32 33.33 6.01
N ASP A 227 -4.34 33.90 6.65
CA ASP A 227 -4.25 35.27 7.20
C ASP A 227 -3.71 35.31 8.64
N ASN A 228 -3.83 34.20 9.38
CA ASN A 228 -3.44 34.12 10.78
C ASN A 228 -2.70 32.83 11.11
N PRO A 229 -1.37 32.79 10.93
CA PRO A 229 -0.54 31.62 11.25
C PRO A 229 -0.63 31.17 12.71
N GLU A 230 -0.77 32.12 13.68
CA GLU A 230 -0.88 31.80 15.11
C GLU A 230 -2.15 30.99 15.41
N ALA A 231 -3.29 31.45 14.89
CA ALA A 231 -4.55 30.72 15.04
C ALA A 231 -4.53 29.38 14.29
N THR A 232 -3.92 29.33 13.11
CA THR A 232 -3.81 28.11 12.32
C THR A 232 -3.00 27.04 13.07
N GLY A 233 -1.82 27.38 13.59
CA GLY A 233 -0.99 26.44 14.35
C GLY A 233 -1.71 25.93 15.60
N LEU A 234 -2.28 26.83 16.40
CA LEU A 234 -3.01 26.47 17.62
C LEU A 234 -4.22 25.56 17.34
N ILE A 235 -5.00 25.85 16.29
CA ILE A 235 -6.18 25.03 15.94
C ILE A 235 -5.75 23.66 15.46
N LEU A 236 -4.74 23.55 14.59
CA LEU A 236 -4.26 22.27 14.08
C LEU A 236 -3.71 21.39 15.20
N ASP A 237 -2.89 21.95 16.09
CA ASP A 237 -2.33 21.21 17.22
C ASP A 237 -3.44 20.72 18.17
N ALA A 238 -4.40 21.58 18.49
CA ALA A 238 -5.55 21.22 19.31
C ALA A 238 -6.42 20.14 18.65
N MET A 239 -6.67 20.21 17.33
CA MET A 239 -7.42 19.20 16.61
C MET A 239 -6.71 17.85 16.64
N ALA A 240 -5.40 17.82 16.40
CA ALA A 240 -4.61 16.61 16.44
C ALA A 240 -4.62 15.98 17.84
N ALA A 241 -4.37 16.77 18.88
CA ALA A 241 -4.37 16.31 20.27
C ALA A 241 -5.74 15.76 20.72
N LEU A 242 -6.83 16.46 20.36
CA LEU A 242 -8.19 16.05 20.74
C LEU A 242 -8.71 14.83 19.97
N SER A 243 -8.17 14.56 18.79
CA SER A 243 -8.56 13.41 17.96
C SER A 243 -7.66 12.19 18.15
N TYR A 244 -6.62 12.26 18.94
CA TYR A 244 -5.63 11.17 19.05
C TYR A 244 -6.26 9.84 19.50
N ASP A 245 -7.17 9.88 20.46
CA ASP A 245 -7.88 8.69 20.94
C ASP A 245 -8.82 8.06 19.88
N GLU A 246 -9.15 8.80 18.80
CA GLU A 246 -9.99 8.27 17.71
C GLU A 246 -9.32 7.13 16.95
N LEU A 247 -7.97 7.03 16.95
CA LEU A 247 -7.25 5.91 16.35
C LEU A 247 -7.60 4.59 17.04
N ASP A 248 -7.64 4.58 18.37
CA ASP A 248 -8.01 3.39 19.15
C ASP A 248 -9.49 3.06 18.98
N ILE A 249 -10.35 4.08 18.96
CA ILE A 249 -11.80 3.93 18.75
C ILE A 249 -12.03 3.28 17.37
N TRP A 250 -11.39 3.81 16.33
CA TRP A 250 -11.51 3.27 14.98
C TRP A 250 -10.98 1.83 14.87
N SER A 251 -9.79 1.56 15.39
CA SER A 251 -9.20 0.21 15.39
C SER A 251 -10.14 -0.79 16.07
N ASN A 252 -10.69 -0.44 17.23
CA ASN A 252 -11.63 -1.29 17.95
C ASN A 252 -12.95 -1.50 17.19
N GLN A 253 -13.46 -0.48 16.48
CA GLN A 253 -14.64 -0.63 15.62
C GLN A 253 -14.39 -1.59 14.46
N VAL A 254 -13.27 -1.46 13.75
CA VAL A 254 -12.91 -2.36 12.64
C VAL A 254 -12.81 -3.79 13.14
N LYS A 255 -12.11 -4.02 14.25
CA LYS A 255 -11.95 -5.35 14.84
C LYS A 255 -13.28 -5.98 15.25
N SER A 256 -14.15 -5.20 15.92
CA SER A 256 -15.40 -5.74 16.49
C SER A 256 -16.55 -5.87 15.51
N LEU A 257 -16.59 -5.03 14.46
CA LEU A 257 -17.73 -4.94 13.54
C LEU A 257 -17.50 -5.62 12.19
N TYR A 258 -16.25 -5.63 11.72
CA TYR A 258 -15.96 -6.03 10.34
C TYR A 258 -15.10 -7.29 10.23
N TYR A 259 -14.16 -7.54 11.16
CA TYR A 259 -13.40 -8.77 11.12
C TYR A 259 -14.20 -9.96 11.64
N ARG A 260 -13.90 -11.14 11.10
CA ARG A 260 -14.60 -12.39 11.38
C ARG A 260 -13.96 -13.19 12.52
N ASP A 261 -12.74 -12.84 12.89
CA ASP A 261 -11.98 -13.50 13.97
C ASP A 261 -11.10 -12.51 14.75
N GLU A 262 -10.68 -12.92 15.91
CA GLU A 262 -9.82 -12.15 16.80
C GLU A 262 -8.40 -12.02 16.24
N THR A 263 -7.91 -13.05 15.55
CA THR A 263 -6.55 -13.09 14.95
C THR A 263 -6.36 -12.00 13.89
N SER A 264 -7.38 -11.71 13.05
CA SER A 264 -7.33 -10.58 12.12
C SER A 264 -7.10 -9.24 12.82
N GLY A 265 -7.71 -9.07 14.01
CA GLY A 265 -7.52 -7.88 14.84
C GLY A 265 -6.10 -7.79 15.40
N GLU A 266 -5.56 -8.91 15.88
CA GLU A 266 -4.17 -9.00 16.35
C GLU A 266 -3.16 -8.75 15.23
N VAL A 267 -3.44 -9.24 14.03
CA VAL A 267 -2.61 -8.94 12.83
C VAL A 267 -2.63 -7.46 12.50
N LEU A 268 -3.79 -6.82 12.55
CA LEU A 268 -3.88 -5.37 12.34
C LEU A 268 -3.00 -4.61 13.33
N ASP A 269 -3.11 -4.91 14.61
CA ASP A 269 -2.44 -4.16 15.68
C ASP A 269 -0.93 -4.44 15.75
N ASN A 270 -0.50 -5.69 15.50
CA ASN A 270 0.88 -6.11 15.74
C ASN A 270 1.75 -6.11 14.48
N TYR A 271 1.16 -6.26 13.29
CA TYR A 271 1.92 -6.43 12.04
C TYR A 271 1.65 -5.32 11.02
N ILE A 272 0.43 -4.78 10.93
CA ILE A 272 0.06 -3.82 9.89
C ILE A 272 0.25 -2.38 10.39
N LEU A 273 -0.50 -1.95 11.41
CA LEU A 273 -0.49 -0.55 11.86
C LEU A 273 0.89 -0.04 12.29
N PRO A 274 1.70 -0.80 13.06
CA PRO A 274 3.02 -0.32 13.49
C PRO A 274 4.05 -0.23 12.37
N ASN A 275 3.81 -0.90 11.23
CA ASN A 275 4.78 -1.11 10.16
C ASN A 275 4.31 -0.54 8.82
N ILE A 276 3.42 0.47 8.84
CA ILE A 276 3.00 1.14 7.62
C ILE A 276 4.15 2.01 7.09
N VAL A 277 4.44 1.87 5.79
CA VAL A 277 5.44 2.66 5.07
C VAL A 277 4.78 3.47 3.96
N SER A 278 5.37 4.60 3.64
CA SER A 278 4.89 5.52 2.61
C SER A 278 5.97 5.83 1.58
N ASP A 279 5.57 6.40 0.45
CA ASP A 279 6.47 6.82 -0.63
C ASP A 279 6.14 8.25 -1.06
N PRO A 280 7.13 9.11 -1.24
CA PRO A 280 6.94 10.49 -1.71
C PRO A 280 6.15 10.61 -3.02
N VAL A 281 6.13 9.59 -3.86
CA VAL A 281 5.38 9.58 -5.12
C VAL A 281 3.90 9.91 -4.92
N PHE A 282 3.32 9.52 -3.79
CA PHE A 282 1.91 9.79 -3.51
C PHE A 282 1.59 11.28 -3.40
N MET A 283 2.56 12.10 -3.00
CA MET A 283 2.44 13.56 -3.05
C MET A 283 2.82 14.12 -4.43
N TYR A 284 3.91 13.64 -5.01
CA TYR A 284 4.53 14.28 -6.17
C TYR A 284 3.78 13.98 -7.46
N SER A 285 3.16 12.81 -7.61
CA SER A 285 2.28 12.50 -8.74
C SER A 285 1.09 13.47 -8.88
N ARG A 286 0.72 14.16 -7.80
CA ARG A 286 -0.31 15.21 -7.80
C ARG A 286 0.22 16.60 -8.16
N ILE A 287 1.53 16.79 -8.12
CA ILE A 287 2.17 18.06 -8.51
C ILE A 287 2.32 18.12 -10.03
N ASP A 288 2.78 17.03 -10.64
CA ASP A 288 2.91 16.93 -12.09
C ASP A 288 2.57 15.51 -12.56
N SER A 289 1.68 15.40 -13.54
CA SER A 289 1.23 14.12 -14.09
C SER A 289 2.33 13.33 -14.80
N GLN A 290 3.45 13.94 -15.14
CA GLN A 290 4.60 13.23 -15.71
C GLN A 290 5.19 12.20 -14.71
N PHE A 291 5.09 12.45 -13.41
CA PHE A 291 5.50 11.46 -12.41
C PHE A 291 4.71 10.15 -12.51
N GLU A 292 3.43 10.21 -12.88
CA GLU A 292 2.58 9.01 -12.96
C GLU A 292 3.08 8.01 -14.02
N ALA A 293 3.70 8.47 -15.07
CA ALA A 293 4.22 7.61 -16.15
C ALA A 293 5.40 6.73 -15.71
N TYR A 294 6.05 7.08 -14.61
CA TYR A 294 7.25 6.40 -14.10
C TYR A 294 7.08 5.83 -12.70
N THR A 295 5.83 5.66 -12.26
CA THR A 295 5.51 4.93 -11.03
C THR A 295 5.66 3.43 -11.23
N ILE A 296 5.77 2.69 -10.12
CA ILE A 296 5.84 1.21 -10.15
C ILE A 296 4.69 0.60 -10.96
N THR A 297 3.49 1.13 -10.82
CA THR A 297 2.32 0.65 -11.56
C THR A 297 2.44 0.87 -13.06
N ALA A 298 2.88 2.06 -13.49
CA ALA A 298 3.05 2.37 -14.90
C ALA A 298 4.14 1.52 -15.55
N ILE A 299 5.19 1.19 -14.80
CA ILE A 299 6.29 0.32 -15.25
C ILE A 299 5.84 -1.16 -15.25
N PHE A 300 5.13 -1.60 -14.21
CA PHE A 300 4.76 -3.01 -14.05
C PHE A 300 3.66 -3.45 -15.02
N LYS A 301 2.64 -2.63 -15.27
CA LYS A 301 1.52 -2.99 -16.18
C LYS A 301 1.99 -3.45 -17.58
N PRO A 302 2.88 -2.73 -18.28
CA PRO A 302 3.41 -3.19 -19.57
C PRO A 302 4.16 -4.51 -19.45
N ILE A 303 5.06 -4.66 -18.49
CA ILE A 303 5.89 -5.87 -18.35
C ILE A 303 5.11 -7.10 -17.91
N ALA A 304 4.01 -6.92 -17.18
CA ALA A 304 3.11 -8.01 -16.80
C ALA A 304 2.26 -8.50 -17.97
N ARG A 305 1.90 -7.61 -18.91
CA ARG A 305 1.04 -7.91 -20.07
C ARG A 305 1.83 -8.30 -21.31
N ASP A 306 3.00 -7.70 -21.51
CA ASP A 306 3.87 -7.93 -22.67
C ASP A 306 5.26 -8.34 -22.19
N GLN A 307 5.61 -9.62 -22.49
CA GLN A 307 6.91 -10.19 -22.11
C GLN A 307 8.10 -9.48 -22.77
N ASN A 308 7.86 -8.73 -23.85
CA ASN A 308 8.92 -7.99 -24.56
C ASN A 308 9.14 -6.57 -24.01
N SER A 309 8.29 -6.09 -23.11
CA SER A 309 8.48 -4.79 -22.47
C SER A 309 9.67 -4.84 -21.50
N ASP A 310 10.59 -3.88 -21.67
CA ASP A 310 11.81 -3.77 -20.86
C ASP A 310 11.67 -2.72 -19.77
N ALA A 311 11.58 -3.19 -18.54
CA ALA A 311 11.53 -2.33 -17.35
C ALA A 311 12.76 -1.42 -17.24
N GLY A 312 13.94 -1.90 -17.62
CA GLY A 312 15.19 -1.14 -17.54
C GLY A 312 15.17 0.10 -18.41
N THR A 313 14.63 0.00 -19.63
CA THR A 313 14.47 1.15 -20.54
C THR A 313 13.50 2.19 -19.95
N ILE A 314 12.34 1.76 -19.47
CA ILE A 314 11.33 2.69 -18.89
C ILE A 314 11.90 3.41 -17.65
N ILE A 315 12.61 2.69 -16.79
CA ILE A 315 13.24 3.25 -15.58
C ILE A 315 14.34 4.24 -15.95
N ALA A 316 15.16 3.93 -16.97
CA ALA A 316 16.24 4.82 -17.41
C ALA A 316 15.69 6.15 -17.99
N GLU A 317 14.62 6.09 -18.77
CA GLU A 317 13.88 7.28 -19.24
C GLU A 317 13.28 8.06 -18.06
N GLY A 318 12.65 7.35 -17.12
CA GLY A 318 12.05 7.92 -15.91
C GLY A 318 13.05 8.66 -15.04
N ARG A 319 14.29 8.17 -14.96
CA ARG A 319 15.35 8.81 -14.18
C ARG A 319 15.61 10.25 -14.64
N GLU A 320 15.78 10.47 -15.94
CA GLU A 320 16.06 11.80 -16.46
C GLU A 320 14.88 12.75 -16.26
N VAL A 321 13.67 12.30 -16.58
CA VAL A 321 12.45 13.09 -16.46
C VAL A 321 12.12 13.40 -15.00
N CYS A 322 12.02 12.39 -14.16
CA CYS A 322 11.63 12.57 -12.77
C CYS A 322 12.67 13.37 -11.98
N GLN A 323 13.97 13.08 -12.15
CA GLN A 323 14.99 13.82 -11.42
C GLN A 323 15.02 15.31 -11.83
N THR A 324 14.82 15.63 -13.12
CA THR A 324 14.71 17.01 -13.58
C THR A 324 13.52 17.71 -12.93
N LEU A 325 12.35 17.09 -12.92
CA LEU A 325 11.16 17.66 -12.27
C LEU A 325 11.34 17.84 -10.76
N ILE A 326 11.96 16.86 -10.09
CA ILE A 326 12.29 16.93 -8.67
C ILE A 326 13.19 18.13 -8.38
N ASP A 327 14.26 18.30 -9.16
CA ASP A 327 15.22 19.36 -8.96
C ASP A 327 14.63 20.75 -9.25
N GLU A 328 13.74 20.85 -10.26
CA GLU A 328 13.11 22.11 -10.63
C GLU A 328 11.96 22.53 -9.72
N VAL A 329 11.23 21.58 -9.16
CA VAL A 329 9.97 21.85 -8.44
C VAL A 329 10.12 21.63 -6.93
N ILE A 330 10.82 20.57 -6.52
CA ILE A 330 10.86 20.11 -5.13
C ILE A 330 12.15 20.52 -4.43
N ASN A 331 13.31 20.24 -5.03
CA ASN A 331 14.64 20.55 -4.45
C ASN A 331 15.06 21.99 -4.66
N LYS A 332 14.28 22.82 -5.36
CA LYS A 332 14.64 24.20 -5.67
C LYS A 332 14.76 25.01 -4.39
N LYS A 333 15.99 25.45 -4.12
CA LYS A 333 16.36 26.32 -2.98
C LYS A 333 16.10 27.80 -3.28
#